data_f0c5aa165cf8eeef1db213ba3a764d83
#
_entry.id   f0c5aa165cf8eeef1db213ba3a764d83
#
_cell.length_a   1.000
_cell.length_b   1.000
_cell.length_c   1.000
_cell.angle_alpha   90.00
_cell.angle_beta   90.00
_cell.angle_gamma   90.00
#
_symmetry.space_group_name_H-M   'P 1'
#
loop_
_entity.id
_entity.type
_entity.pdbx_description
1 polymer ?
#
loop_
_entity_poly.entity_id
_entity_poly.type
_entity_poly.pdbx_seq_one_letter_code
_entity_poly.pdbx_strand_id
1 'polypeptide(L)'
;MMNTQRLEKVLKKMETEGLEQMIISDPYAIYYLTGRFIDPGERLLALYINQSGKNKIFINNLFTVPEDLGVEKFRFSDTDDYLTPLCDCVEAGKPLGIDKTFAARFLIPVIDHSGASSYKVSSICVDEVRACKDDEEREKMRAVSAINDKAMAQFRGLIHEGVTEEEIASKMLDIYKSLGADGYSFEPLVGFGANCALGHHGPDNTVLKEGDTVLFDVGCRKDGYCADMTRTFFYKKVPSEKHRAIYETVRRANAAAEAILKPGVPLC
;
A
#
# COMPACT_ATOMS: atom_id res chain seq x y z
N MET A 1 -17.84 -6.03 -8.10
CA MET A 1 -18.66 -6.92 -7.23
C MET A 1 -17.76 -7.44 -6.12
N MET A 2 -18.25 -7.51 -4.88
CA MET A 2 -17.46 -8.01 -3.75
C MET A 2 -16.91 -9.41 -4.02
N ASN A 3 -15.61 -9.62 -3.75
CA ASN A 3 -14.97 -10.90 -3.95
C ASN A 3 -15.34 -11.84 -2.79
N THR A 4 -16.23 -12.80 -3.07
CA THR A 4 -16.76 -13.74 -2.06
C THR A 4 -15.68 -14.63 -1.45
N GLN A 5 -14.72 -15.09 -2.24
CA GLN A 5 -13.63 -15.96 -1.75
C GLN A 5 -12.70 -15.22 -0.77
N ARG A 6 -12.41 -13.93 -1.06
CA ARG A 6 -11.62 -13.08 -0.16
C ARG A 6 -12.40 -12.76 1.11
N LEU A 7 -13.70 -12.46 0.98
CA LEU A 7 -14.57 -12.23 2.13
C LEU A 7 -14.66 -13.46 3.05
N GLU A 8 -14.85 -14.65 2.49
CA GLU A 8 -14.88 -15.91 3.26
C GLU A 8 -13.61 -16.13 4.08
N LYS A 9 -12.44 -15.85 3.50
CA LYS A 9 -11.16 -15.92 4.23
C LYS A 9 -11.09 -14.91 5.38
N VAL A 10 -11.58 -13.69 5.17
CA VAL A 10 -11.62 -12.65 6.20
C VAL A 10 -12.60 -13.05 7.32
N LEU A 11 -13.79 -13.53 6.98
CA LEU A 11 -14.77 -14.02 7.98
C LEU A 11 -14.20 -15.18 8.82
N LYS A 12 -13.52 -16.12 8.18
CA LYS A 12 -12.83 -17.21 8.90
C LYS A 12 -11.73 -16.69 9.84
N LYS A 13 -10.99 -15.67 9.42
CA LYS A 13 -9.98 -15.04 10.29
C LYS A 13 -10.63 -14.28 11.44
N MET A 14 -11.74 -13.58 11.20
CA MET A 14 -12.53 -12.95 12.25
C MET A 14 -12.99 -13.95 13.31
N GLU A 15 -13.46 -15.15 12.87
CA GLU A 15 -13.85 -16.23 13.79
C GLU A 15 -12.69 -16.64 14.71
N THR A 16 -11.47 -16.84 14.14
CA THR A 16 -10.26 -17.15 14.92
C THR A 16 -9.88 -16.05 15.91
N GLU A 17 -10.19 -14.80 15.60
CA GLU A 17 -9.96 -13.64 16.46
C GLU A 17 -11.09 -13.39 17.47
N GLY A 18 -12.14 -14.22 17.46
CA GLY A 18 -13.30 -14.09 18.33
C GLY A 18 -14.19 -12.88 18.00
N LEU A 19 -14.25 -12.50 16.72
CA LEU A 19 -15.03 -11.38 16.22
C LEU A 19 -16.18 -11.85 15.34
N GLU A 20 -17.39 -11.42 15.63
CA GLU A 20 -18.55 -11.65 14.77
C GLU A 20 -18.82 -10.48 13.83
N GLN A 21 -18.25 -9.32 14.11
CA GLN A 21 -18.46 -8.09 13.36
C GLN A 21 -17.23 -7.18 13.38
N MET A 22 -17.02 -6.41 12.30
CA MET A 22 -15.96 -5.40 12.22
C MET A 22 -16.30 -4.27 11.26
N ILE A 23 -15.66 -3.12 11.48
CA ILE A 23 -15.64 -1.98 10.57
C ILE A 23 -14.26 -1.88 9.92
N ILE A 24 -14.22 -1.87 8.60
CA ILE A 24 -13.03 -1.67 7.77
C ILE A 24 -13.11 -0.26 7.18
N SER A 25 -12.05 0.53 7.33
CA SER A 25 -11.96 1.90 6.82
C SER A 25 -10.76 2.12 5.88
N ASP A 26 -9.79 1.21 5.88
CA ASP A 26 -8.65 1.29 4.96
C ASP A 26 -9.12 1.17 3.50
N PRO A 27 -8.89 2.21 2.65
CA PRO A 27 -9.27 2.18 1.25
C PRO A 27 -8.69 0.99 0.47
N TYR A 28 -7.49 0.52 0.82
CA TYR A 28 -6.87 -0.64 0.18
C TYR A 28 -7.50 -1.97 0.64
N ALA A 29 -7.91 -2.07 1.90
CA ALA A 29 -8.65 -3.23 2.40
C ALA A 29 -10.05 -3.31 1.75
N ILE A 30 -10.73 -2.17 1.60
CA ILE A 30 -12.01 -2.08 0.90
C ILE A 30 -11.83 -2.40 -0.59
N TYR A 31 -10.77 -1.87 -1.24
CA TYR A 31 -10.42 -2.23 -2.62
C TYR A 31 -10.18 -3.73 -2.79
N TYR A 32 -9.44 -4.35 -1.86
CA TYR A 32 -9.16 -5.79 -1.88
C TYR A 32 -10.44 -6.63 -1.90
N LEU A 33 -11.45 -6.21 -1.12
CA LEU A 33 -12.73 -6.92 -1.03
C LEU A 33 -13.70 -6.58 -2.15
N THR A 34 -13.73 -5.32 -2.62
CA THR A 34 -14.76 -4.83 -3.55
C THR A 34 -14.28 -4.66 -5.00
N GLY A 35 -12.96 -4.69 -5.22
CA GLY A 35 -12.35 -4.37 -6.52
C GLY A 35 -12.46 -2.89 -6.90
N ARG A 36 -12.96 -2.03 -6.01
CA ARG A 36 -13.09 -0.59 -6.26
C ARG A 36 -12.29 0.22 -5.26
N PHE A 37 -11.27 0.92 -5.74
CA PHE A 37 -10.54 1.89 -4.93
C PHE A 37 -11.35 3.19 -4.79
N ILE A 38 -11.49 3.66 -3.56
CA ILE A 38 -12.17 4.91 -3.20
C ILE A 38 -11.22 5.65 -2.27
N ASP A 39 -10.76 6.83 -2.69
CA ASP A 39 -10.04 7.74 -1.81
C ASP A 39 -11.04 8.65 -1.11
N PRO A 40 -11.31 8.48 0.19
CA PRO A 40 -12.33 9.24 0.89
C PRO A 40 -11.88 10.65 1.30
N GLY A 41 -10.58 10.95 1.22
CA GLY A 41 -10.03 12.15 1.83
C GLY A 41 -10.38 12.19 3.34
N GLU A 42 -11.02 13.29 3.77
CA GLU A 42 -11.47 13.44 5.17
C GLU A 42 -12.84 12.82 5.46
N ARG A 43 -13.56 12.28 4.47
CA ARG A 43 -14.93 11.77 4.62
C ARG A 43 -14.95 10.34 5.12
N LEU A 44 -16.07 9.96 5.72
CA LEU A 44 -16.29 8.58 6.13
C LEU A 44 -16.33 7.67 4.90
N LEU A 45 -15.47 6.65 4.92
CA LEU A 45 -15.56 5.43 4.15
C LEU A 45 -15.51 4.28 5.14
N ALA A 46 -16.54 3.48 5.24
CA ALA A 46 -16.59 2.36 6.17
C ALA A 46 -17.32 1.18 5.55
N LEU A 47 -16.71 0.02 5.58
CA LEU A 47 -17.33 -1.26 5.23
C LEU A 47 -17.55 -2.03 6.53
N TYR A 48 -18.81 -2.11 6.96
CA TYR A 48 -19.21 -3.00 8.03
C TYR A 48 -19.39 -4.41 7.46
N ILE A 49 -18.77 -5.38 8.10
CA ILE A 49 -18.96 -6.82 7.80
C ILE A 49 -19.33 -7.58 9.05
N ASN A 50 -20.17 -8.60 8.86
CA ASN A 50 -20.75 -9.39 9.91
C ASN A 50 -20.83 -10.87 9.49
N GLN A 51 -20.58 -11.79 10.42
CA GLN A 51 -20.65 -13.25 10.19
C GLN A 51 -22.03 -13.71 9.70
N SER A 52 -23.09 -12.98 10.00
CA SER A 52 -24.45 -13.28 9.52
C SER A 52 -24.70 -12.85 8.07
N GLY A 53 -23.73 -12.21 7.40
CA GLY A 53 -23.86 -11.70 6.03
C GLY A 53 -24.54 -10.34 5.89
N LYS A 54 -24.85 -9.66 7.00
CA LYS A 54 -25.42 -8.29 7.00
C LYS A 54 -24.33 -7.26 6.74
N ASN A 55 -23.75 -7.29 5.54
CA ASN A 55 -22.65 -6.40 5.18
C ASN A 55 -23.20 -5.10 4.59
N LYS A 56 -22.60 -3.97 4.94
CA LYS A 56 -23.01 -2.65 4.46
C LYS A 56 -21.81 -1.71 4.30
N ILE A 57 -21.77 -0.98 3.19
CA ILE A 57 -20.72 0.03 2.96
C ILE A 57 -21.32 1.44 3.03
N PHE A 58 -20.66 2.31 3.76
CA PHE A 58 -20.99 3.73 3.95
C PHE A 58 -20.10 4.57 3.05
N ILE A 59 -20.72 5.28 2.08
CA ILE A 59 -20.02 6.02 1.04
C ILE A 59 -20.68 7.38 0.81
N ASN A 60 -19.89 8.43 0.86
CA ASN A 60 -20.37 9.77 0.53
C ASN A 60 -20.82 9.85 -0.96
N ASN A 61 -21.86 10.63 -1.23
CA ASN A 61 -22.43 10.83 -2.55
C ASN A 61 -21.46 11.42 -3.59
N LEU A 62 -20.39 12.06 -3.15
CA LEU A 62 -19.34 12.59 -4.01
C LEU A 62 -18.54 11.51 -4.75
N PHE A 63 -18.51 10.28 -4.21
CA PHE A 63 -17.73 9.20 -4.81
C PHE A 63 -18.57 8.35 -5.76
N THR A 64 -18.14 8.28 -7.02
CA THR A 64 -18.78 7.41 -8.02
C THR A 64 -18.32 5.97 -7.82
N VAL A 65 -19.28 5.09 -7.61
CA VAL A 65 -19.07 3.65 -7.49
C VAL A 65 -20.06 2.90 -8.40
N PRO A 66 -19.74 1.67 -8.85
CA PRO A 66 -20.65 0.85 -9.62
C PRO A 66 -21.98 0.66 -8.90
N GLU A 67 -23.07 0.51 -9.69
CA GLU A 67 -24.40 0.22 -9.15
C GLU A 67 -24.37 -1.08 -8.35
N ASP A 68 -23.79 -2.12 -8.89
CA ASP A 68 -23.55 -3.38 -8.19
C ASP A 68 -22.11 -3.46 -7.66
N LEU A 69 -21.94 -3.16 -6.40
CA LEU A 69 -20.68 -3.34 -5.66
C LEU A 69 -20.63 -4.70 -4.94
N GLY A 70 -21.72 -5.46 -4.95
CA GLY A 70 -21.85 -6.73 -4.24
C GLY A 70 -22.05 -6.60 -2.74
N VAL A 71 -22.41 -5.41 -2.27
CA VAL A 71 -22.70 -5.10 -0.86
C VAL A 71 -23.74 -3.99 -0.79
N GLU A 72 -24.60 -4.03 0.22
CA GLU A 72 -25.57 -2.96 0.48
C GLU A 72 -24.86 -1.62 0.68
N LYS A 73 -25.31 -0.57 0.00
CA LYS A 73 -24.74 0.78 0.08
C LYS A 73 -25.61 1.69 0.92
N PHE A 74 -25.04 2.32 1.91
CA PHE A 74 -25.59 3.51 2.55
C PHE A 74 -24.93 4.74 1.94
N ARG A 75 -25.72 5.53 1.20
CA ARG A 75 -25.24 6.76 0.55
C ARG A 75 -25.65 7.97 1.37
N PHE A 76 -24.72 8.91 1.55
CA PHE A 76 -24.94 10.12 2.36
C PHE A 76 -24.22 11.34 1.75
N SER A 77 -24.70 12.53 2.09
CA SER A 77 -24.05 13.82 1.83
C SER A 77 -23.35 14.33 3.09
N ASP A 78 -22.57 15.41 2.95
CA ASP A 78 -21.85 16.02 4.08
C ASP A 78 -22.79 16.60 5.17
N THR A 79 -24.08 16.77 4.84
CA THR A 79 -25.09 17.31 5.76
C THR A 79 -26.01 16.24 6.37
N ASP A 80 -25.88 14.99 5.94
CA ASP A 80 -26.70 13.90 6.44
C ASP A 80 -26.11 13.31 7.74
N ASP A 81 -26.98 12.74 8.56
CA ASP A 81 -26.54 11.87 9.65
C ASP A 81 -26.13 10.50 9.08
N TYR A 82 -24.85 10.24 9.07
CA TYR A 82 -24.28 8.96 8.62
C TYR A 82 -23.72 8.13 9.80
N LEU A 83 -23.57 8.75 10.98
CA LEU A 83 -23.01 8.08 12.14
C LEU A 83 -24.07 7.21 12.86
N THR A 84 -25.29 7.71 13.05
CA THR A 84 -26.38 6.91 13.62
C THR A 84 -26.64 5.64 12.81
N PRO A 85 -26.82 5.67 11.47
CA PRO A 85 -26.97 4.46 10.70
C PRO A 85 -25.76 3.50 10.73
N LEU A 86 -24.54 4.02 10.91
CA LEU A 86 -23.36 3.17 11.12
C LEU A 86 -23.40 2.46 12.49
N CYS A 87 -23.75 3.19 13.54
CA CYS A 87 -23.89 2.63 14.88
C CYS A 87 -25.02 1.58 14.94
N ASP A 88 -26.13 1.82 14.26
CA ASP A 88 -27.30 0.92 14.19
C ASP A 88 -26.98 -0.42 13.47
N CYS A 89 -25.94 -0.46 12.63
CA CYS A 89 -25.48 -1.72 12.04
C CYS A 89 -24.78 -2.63 13.05
N VAL A 90 -24.23 -2.05 14.11
CA VAL A 90 -23.44 -2.79 15.10
C VAL A 90 -24.36 -3.61 16.00
N GLU A 91 -24.08 -4.90 16.13
CA GLU A 91 -24.80 -5.78 17.05
C GLU A 91 -24.40 -5.45 18.50
N ALA A 92 -25.33 -4.86 19.25
CA ALA A 92 -25.12 -4.51 20.64
C ALA A 92 -24.77 -5.73 21.51
N GLY A 93 -23.94 -5.54 22.51
CA GLY A 93 -23.51 -6.59 23.44
C GLY A 93 -22.44 -7.54 22.89
N LYS A 94 -22.03 -7.38 21.60
CA LYS A 94 -20.95 -8.18 21.01
C LYS A 94 -19.68 -7.34 20.82
N PRO A 95 -18.47 -7.96 20.81
CA PRO A 95 -17.24 -7.26 20.47
C PRO A 95 -17.27 -6.71 19.05
N LEU A 96 -16.77 -5.48 18.86
CA LEU A 96 -16.61 -4.84 17.56
C LEU A 96 -15.14 -4.75 17.18
N GLY A 97 -14.81 -5.33 16.03
CA GLY A 97 -13.52 -5.13 15.38
C GLY A 97 -13.45 -3.75 14.73
N ILE A 98 -12.34 -3.03 14.94
CA ILE A 98 -12.11 -1.70 14.39
C ILE A 98 -10.82 -1.72 13.56
N ASP A 99 -10.87 -1.10 12.38
CA ASP A 99 -9.70 -0.91 11.54
C ASP A 99 -8.69 0.04 12.20
N LYS A 100 -7.39 -0.28 12.08
CA LYS A 100 -6.28 0.54 12.61
C LYS A 100 -6.24 1.97 12.05
N THR A 101 -6.84 2.21 10.88
CA THR A 101 -6.87 3.51 10.21
C THR A 101 -8.16 4.29 10.46
N PHE A 102 -9.10 3.75 11.25
CA PHE A 102 -10.38 4.41 11.47
C PHE A 102 -10.20 5.72 12.24
N ALA A 103 -10.50 6.84 11.59
CA ALA A 103 -10.25 8.17 12.15
C ALA A 103 -11.02 8.39 13.45
N ALA A 104 -10.35 8.98 14.45
CA ALA A 104 -10.91 9.18 15.79
C ALA A 104 -12.25 9.94 15.79
N ARG A 105 -12.45 10.89 14.87
CA ARG A 105 -13.71 11.65 14.72
C ARG A 105 -14.92 10.78 14.38
N PHE A 106 -14.71 9.60 13.79
CA PHE A 106 -15.76 8.61 13.51
C PHE A 106 -15.78 7.51 14.58
N LEU A 107 -14.59 7.15 15.09
CA LEU A 107 -14.43 6.10 16.09
C LEU A 107 -15.09 6.47 17.43
N ILE A 108 -14.87 7.71 17.91
CA ILE A 108 -15.41 8.14 19.21
C ILE A 108 -16.95 8.03 19.26
N PRO A 109 -17.71 8.58 18.31
CA PRO A 109 -19.16 8.37 18.26
C PRO A 109 -19.57 6.89 18.17
N VAL A 110 -18.84 6.05 17.45
CA VAL A 110 -19.11 4.61 17.38
C VAL A 110 -18.92 3.95 18.77
N ILE A 111 -17.88 4.33 19.50
CA ILE A 111 -17.65 3.85 20.87
C ILE A 111 -18.80 4.27 21.79
N ASP A 112 -19.23 5.52 21.69
CA ASP A 112 -20.24 6.09 22.60
C ASP A 112 -21.65 5.57 22.31
N HIS A 113 -21.97 5.21 21.06
CA HIS A 113 -23.35 5.01 20.64
C HIS A 113 -23.68 3.63 20.06
N SER A 114 -22.68 2.80 19.66
CA SER A 114 -22.96 1.54 18.99
C SER A 114 -23.46 0.41 19.92
N GLY A 115 -23.25 0.54 21.22
CA GLY A 115 -23.63 -0.50 22.19
C GLY A 115 -22.79 -1.78 22.13
N ALA A 116 -21.66 -1.80 21.43
CA ALA A 116 -20.75 -2.94 21.43
C ALA A 116 -20.19 -3.21 22.82
N SER A 117 -19.96 -4.48 23.17
CA SER A 117 -19.47 -4.86 24.51
C SER A 117 -17.99 -4.52 24.73
N SER A 118 -17.22 -4.46 23.67
CA SER A 118 -15.80 -4.10 23.67
C SER A 118 -15.32 -3.74 22.25
N TYR A 119 -14.16 -3.12 22.17
CA TYR A 119 -13.54 -2.71 20.91
C TYR A 119 -12.14 -3.29 20.78
N LYS A 120 -11.81 -3.85 19.60
CA LYS A 120 -10.51 -4.47 19.33
C LYS A 120 -10.01 -4.02 17.97
N VAL A 121 -8.72 -3.64 17.86
CA VAL A 121 -8.11 -3.43 16.56
C VAL A 121 -8.08 -4.76 15.80
N SER A 122 -8.70 -4.81 14.64
CA SER A 122 -8.98 -6.05 13.90
C SER A 122 -8.45 -6.08 12.47
N SER A 123 -7.64 -5.08 12.08
CA SER A 123 -7.06 -5.03 10.72
C SER A 123 -6.29 -6.30 10.35
N ILE A 124 -5.75 -7.02 11.33
CA ILE A 124 -5.08 -8.31 11.15
C ILE A 124 -5.97 -9.32 10.41
N CYS A 125 -7.30 -9.24 10.56
CA CYS A 125 -8.24 -10.12 9.85
C CYS A 125 -8.20 -9.94 8.33
N VAL A 126 -7.87 -8.75 7.85
CA VAL A 126 -7.72 -8.45 6.43
C VAL A 126 -6.24 -8.51 6.03
N ASP A 127 -5.35 -7.96 6.84
CA ASP A 127 -3.92 -7.85 6.54
C ASP A 127 -3.27 -9.23 6.31
N GLU A 128 -3.54 -10.22 7.16
CA GLU A 128 -2.99 -11.57 7.00
C GLU A 128 -3.56 -12.29 5.75
N VAL A 129 -4.83 -12.07 5.44
CA VAL A 129 -5.42 -12.63 4.21
C VAL A 129 -4.79 -12.00 2.98
N ARG A 130 -4.56 -10.67 2.98
CA ARG A 130 -3.86 -9.94 1.92
C ARG A 130 -2.38 -10.31 1.82
N ALA A 131 -1.75 -10.73 2.91
CA ALA A 131 -0.35 -11.17 2.90
C ALA A 131 -0.16 -12.41 2.01
N CYS A 132 -1.16 -13.30 1.93
CA CYS A 132 -1.14 -14.49 1.09
C CYS A 132 -1.85 -14.21 -0.25
N LYS A 133 -1.07 -13.82 -1.28
CA LYS A 133 -1.61 -13.43 -2.59
C LYS A 133 -2.22 -14.62 -3.34
N ASP A 134 -3.40 -14.41 -3.90
CA ASP A 134 -4.02 -15.36 -4.83
C ASP A 134 -3.34 -15.33 -6.22
N ASP A 135 -3.80 -16.15 -7.16
CA ASP A 135 -3.18 -16.27 -8.49
C ASP A 135 -3.28 -14.98 -9.29
N GLU A 136 -4.45 -14.30 -9.26
CA GLU A 136 -4.65 -13.03 -9.93
C GLU A 136 -3.73 -11.95 -9.37
N GLU A 137 -3.60 -11.89 -8.05
CA GLU A 137 -2.73 -10.95 -7.36
C GLU A 137 -1.25 -11.18 -7.71
N ARG A 138 -0.83 -12.45 -7.78
CA ARG A 138 0.56 -12.80 -8.15
C ARG A 138 0.89 -12.36 -9.58
N GLU A 139 -0.04 -12.51 -10.52
CA GLU A 139 0.16 -12.04 -11.91
C GLU A 139 0.26 -10.51 -11.95
N LYS A 140 -0.58 -9.77 -11.20
CA LYS A 140 -0.48 -8.30 -11.09
C LYS A 140 0.86 -7.87 -10.48
N MET A 141 1.33 -8.55 -9.44
CA MET A 141 2.64 -8.27 -8.84
C MET A 141 3.80 -8.54 -9.81
N ARG A 142 3.75 -9.62 -10.60
CA ARG A 142 4.75 -9.88 -11.64
C ARG A 142 4.73 -8.81 -12.74
N ALA A 143 3.54 -8.40 -13.15
CA ALA A 143 3.38 -7.37 -14.18
C ALA A 143 3.96 -6.02 -13.73
N VAL A 144 3.66 -5.57 -12.51
CA VAL A 144 4.18 -4.30 -11.99
C VAL A 144 5.70 -4.37 -11.76
N SER A 145 6.23 -5.51 -11.30
CA SER A 145 7.68 -5.70 -11.17
C SER A 145 8.39 -5.65 -12.52
N ALA A 146 7.81 -6.25 -13.56
CA ALA A 146 8.37 -6.20 -14.92
C ALA A 146 8.38 -4.76 -15.51
N ILE A 147 7.39 -3.94 -15.18
CA ILE A 147 7.38 -2.51 -15.52
C ILE A 147 8.55 -1.81 -14.81
N ASN A 148 8.71 -2.07 -13.51
CA ASN A 148 9.77 -1.45 -12.70
C ASN A 148 11.17 -1.81 -13.18
N ASP A 149 11.41 -3.07 -13.57
CA ASP A 149 12.67 -3.52 -14.18
C ASP A 149 13.00 -2.74 -15.47
N LYS A 150 12.02 -2.59 -16.38
CA LYS A 150 12.18 -1.84 -17.62
C LYS A 150 12.42 -0.35 -17.36
N ALA A 151 11.72 0.22 -16.39
CA ALA A 151 11.89 1.61 -15.99
C ALA A 151 13.29 1.86 -15.42
N MET A 152 13.79 0.99 -14.53
CA MET A 152 15.14 1.09 -13.96
C MET A 152 16.23 1.13 -15.04
N ALA A 153 16.09 0.34 -16.10
CA ALA A 153 17.02 0.38 -17.22
C ALA A 153 17.03 1.76 -17.92
N GLN A 154 15.86 2.39 -18.08
CA GLN A 154 15.75 3.74 -18.66
C GLN A 154 16.24 4.81 -17.67
N PHE A 155 15.97 4.70 -16.38
CA PHE A 155 16.48 5.62 -15.35
C PHE A 155 18.01 5.64 -15.32
N ARG A 156 18.63 4.47 -15.44
CA ARG A 156 20.09 4.38 -15.56
C ARG A 156 20.61 5.18 -16.76
N GLY A 157 19.87 5.23 -17.86
CA GLY A 157 20.20 6.01 -19.06
C GLY A 157 20.16 7.53 -18.85
N LEU A 158 19.53 8.01 -17.77
CA LEU A 158 19.48 9.44 -17.41
C LEU A 158 20.75 9.91 -16.67
N ILE A 159 21.61 8.99 -16.25
CA ILE A 159 22.85 9.30 -15.51
C ILE A 159 23.89 9.87 -16.46
N HIS A 160 24.16 11.18 -16.37
CA HIS A 160 25.21 11.86 -17.14
C HIS A 160 25.85 12.97 -16.31
N GLU A 161 27.01 13.47 -16.77
CA GLU A 161 27.72 14.54 -16.10
C GLU A 161 26.88 15.82 -16.02
N GLY A 162 26.85 16.43 -14.85
CA GLY A 162 26.16 17.70 -14.63
C GLY A 162 24.65 17.59 -14.41
N VAL A 163 24.07 16.39 -14.49
CA VAL A 163 22.64 16.19 -14.17
C VAL A 163 22.41 16.38 -12.67
N THR A 164 21.22 16.90 -12.30
CA THR A 164 20.79 16.97 -10.89
C THR A 164 19.87 15.81 -10.52
N GLU A 165 19.75 15.56 -9.21
CA GLU A 165 18.81 14.57 -8.69
C GLU A 165 17.37 14.89 -9.11
N GLU A 166 16.95 16.17 -8.97
CA GLU A 166 15.62 16.65 -9.34
C GLU A 166 15.34 16.50 -10.85
N GLU A 167 16.33 16.76 -11.71
CA GLU A 167 16.20 16.56 -13.17
C GLU A 167 15.94 15.09 -13.53
N ILE A 168 16.57 14.14 -12.84
CA ILE A 168 16.29 12.71 -13.03
C ILE A 168 14.91 12.37 -12.52
N ALA A 169 14.58 12.76 -11.28
CA ALA A 169 13.30 12.46 -10.65
C ALA A 169 12.11 12.99 -11.48
N SER A 170 12.23 14.19 -12.04
CA SER A 170 11.18 14.81 -12.87
C SER A 170 10.80 14.02 -14.11
N LYS A 171 11.70 13.18 -14.63
CA LYS A 171 11.47 12.35 -15.84
C LYS A 171 10.89 10.97 -15.51
N MET A 172 10.99 10.53 -14.26
CA MET A 172 10.65 9.14 -13.89
C MET A 172 9.17 8.81 -14.08
N LEU A 173 8.26 9.75 -13.75
CA LEU A 173 6.82 9.52 -13.89
C LEU A 173 6.43 9.28 -15.35
N ASP A 174 6.97 10.06 -16.28
CA ASP A 174 6.66 9.92 -17.70
C ASP A 174 7.18 8.59 -18.25
N ILE A 175 8.36 8.16 -17.81
CA ILE A 175 8.91 6.84 -18.15
C ILE A 175 7.99 5.74 -17.62
N TYR A 176 7.56 5.79 -16.37
CA TYR A 176 6.61 4.83 -15.80
C TYR A 176 5.30 4.78 -16.59
N LYS A 177 4.72 5.94 -16.89
CA LYS A 177 3.48 6.02 -17.68
C LYS A 177 3.66 5.46 -19.09
N SER A 178 4.79 5.73 -19.74
CA SER A 178 5.10 5.18 -21.08
C SER A 178 5.18 3.66 -21.09
N LEU A 179 5.53 3.05 -19.96
CA LEU A 179 5.60 1.60 -19.77
C LEU A 179 4.27 1.00 -19.26
N GLY A 180 3.24 1.83 -19.08
CA GLY A 180 1.89 1.40 -18.70
C GLY A 180 1.60 1.37 -17.21
N ALA A 181 2.45 1.98 -16.36
CA ALA A 181 2.15 2.18 -14.95
C ALA A 181 1.06 3.24 -14.74
N ASP A 182 0.32 3.12 -13.63
CA ASP A 182 -0.71 4.08 -13.23
C ASP A 182 -0.11 5.29 -12.49
N GLY A 183 1.10 5.16 -11.94
CA GLY A 183 1.79 6.19 -11.18
C GLY A 183 2.90 5.62 -10.31
N TYR A 184 3.40 6.44 -9.40
CA TYR A 184 4.33 5.99 -8.35
C TYR A 184 3.65 5.12 -7.31
N SER A 185 4.39 4.19 -6.69
CA SER A 185 4.01 3.53 -5.45
C SER A 185 4.37 4.38 -4.22
N PHE A 186 5.46 5.12 -4.31
CA PHE A 186 5.95 6.13 -3.37
C PHE A 186 6.78 7.17 -4.13
N GLU A 187 7.02 8.34 -3.52
CA GLU A 187 7.85 9.38 -4.13
C GLU A 187 9.27 8.87 -4.36
N PRO A 188 9.84 9.04 -5.57
CA PRO A 188 11.14 8.49 -5.91
C PRO A 188 12.25 9.13 -5.08
N LEU A 189 13.18 8.31 -4.58
CA LEU A 189 14.42 8.75 -3.99
C LEU A 189 15.52 8.64 -5.04
N VAL A 190 16.12 9.76 -5.35
CA VAL A 190 17.32 9.88 -6.20
C VAL A 190 18.39 10.56 -5.36
N GLY A 191 19.49 9.86 -5.07
CA GLY A 191 20.56 10.39 -4.24
C GLY A 191 21.91 10.30 -4.92
N PHE A 192 22.73 11.38 -4.82
CA PHE A 192 24.11 11.42 -5.30
C PHE A 192 25.10 11.61 -4.15
N GLY A 193 26.23 10.92 -4.20
CA GLY A 193 27.30 11.05 -3.23
C GLY A 193 26.85 10.91 -1.79
N ALA A 194 26.96 11.98 -0.99
CA ALA A 194 26.58 11.98 0.42
C ALA A 194 25.07 11.81 0.67
N ASN A 195 24.23 12.26 -0.25
CA ASN A 195 22.77 12.13 -0.14
C ASN A 195 22.31 10.68 -0.15
N CYS A 196 23.10 9.76 -0.73
CA CYS A 196 22.82 8.33 -0.68
C CYS A 196 22.80 7.73 0.74
N ALA A 197 23.32 8.45 1.73
CA ALA A 197 23.30 8.01 3.13
C ALA A 197 22.05 8.45 3.91
N LEU A 198 21.18 9.24 3.30
CA LEU A 198 19.95 9.76 3.89
C LEU A 198 18.76 8.89 3.46
N GLY A 199 18.22 8.08 4.38
CA GLY A 199 17.19 7.07 4.07
C GLY A 199 15.85 7.62 3.57
N HIS A 200 15.58 8.91 3.74
CA HIS A 200 14.37 9.59 3.26
C HIS A 200 14.72 10.90 2.54
N HIS A 201 15.81 10.86 1.75
CA HIS A 201 16.24 12.02 0.98
C HIS A 201 15.25 12.31 -0.15
N GLY A 202 14.69 13.53 -0.18
CA GLY A 202 13.97 14.05 -1.34
C GLY A 202 14.98 14.56 -2.39
N PRO A 203 14.82 14.23 -3.70
CA PRO A 203 15.70 14.72 -4.73
C PRO A 203 15.83 16.24 -4.71
N ASP A 204 17.07 16.75 -4.82
CA ASP A 204 17.36 18.19 -4.81
C ASP A 204 18.26 18.61 -5.99
N ASN A 205 18.80 19.82 -5.96
CA ASN A 205 19.67 20.36 -7.01
C ASN A 205 21.14 19.91 -6.89
N THR A 206 21.43 18.84 -6.14
CA THR A 206 22.76 18.25 -6.07
C THR A 206 23.18 17.75 -7.43
N VAL A 207 24.32 18.25 -7.92
CA VAL A 207 24.88 17.95 -9.23
C VAL A 207 25.77 16.72 -9.18
N LEU A 208 25.55 15.78 -10.08
CA LEU A 208 26.34 14.55 -10.22
C LEU A 208 27.78 14.83 -10.63
N LYS A 209 28.73 14.25 -9.92
CA LYS A 209 30.18 14.36 -10.15
C LYS A 209 30.81 12.98 -10.35
N GLU A 210 31.94 12.97 -11.05
CA GLU A 210 32.72 11.74 -11.23
C GLU A 210 33.14 11.13 -9.88
N GLY A 211 32.87 9.85 -9.72
CA GLY A 211 33.12 9.10 -8.49
C GLY A 211 31.97 9.12 -7.51
N ASP A 212 30.88 9.87 -7.74
CA ASP A 212 29.73 9.81 -6.87
C ASP A 212 29.04 8.44 -6.93
N THR A 213 28.55 8.03 -5.79
CA THR A 213 27.54 6.98 -5.70
C THR A 213 26.21 7.56 -6.21
N VAL A 214 25.46 6.79 -7.00
CA VAL A 214 24.11 7.11 -7.45
C VAL A 214 23.19 6.04 -6.91
N LEU A 215 22.19 6.45 -6.14
CA LEU A 215 21.19 5.56 -5.58
C LEU A 215 19.81 5.96 -6.13
N PHE A 216 19.12 4.99 -6.69
CA PHE A 216 17.71 5.09 -7.05
C PHE A 216 16.91 4.12 -6.16
N ASP A 217 15.95 4.66 -5.41
CA ASP A 217 14.94 3.90 -4.70
C ASP A 217 13.58 4.34 -5.24
N VAL A 218 12.96 3.46 -6.01
CA VAL A 218 11.86 3.80 -6.90
C VAL A 218 10.86 2.66 -6.99
N GLY A 219 9.61 3.02 -7.18
CA GLY A 219 8.55 2.05 -7.36
C GLY A 219 7.39 2.61 -8.17
N CYS A 220 6.72 1.73 -8.90
CA CYS A 220 5.51 2.08 -9.62
C CYS A 220 4.30 1.29 -9.13
N ARG A 221 3.13 1.80 -9.47
CA ARG A 221 1.83 1.16 -9.20
C ARG A 221 1.16 0.80 -10.52
N LYS A 222 0.58 -0.40 -10.57
CA LYS A 222 -0.26 -0.88 -11.68
C LYS A 222 -1.40 -1.73 -11.14
N ASP A 223 -2.63 -1.42 -11.57
CA ASP A 223 -3.85 -2.15 -11.18
C ASP A 223 -3.98 -2.34 -9.65
N GLY A 224 -3.58 -1.31 -8.88
CA GLY A 224 -3.60 -1.30 -7.41
C GLY A 224 -2.46 -2.07 -6.72
N TYR A 225 -1.51 -2.66 -7.47
CA TYR A 225 -0.33 -3.35 -6.94
C TYR A 225 0.92 -2.50 -7.14
N CYS A 226 1.86 -2.61 -6.18
CA CYS A 226 3.06 -1.79 -6.12
C CYS A 226 4.31 -2.63 -6.35
N ALA A 227 5.29 -2.03 -7.04
CA ALA A 227 6.67 -2.48 -7.05
C ALA A 227 7.52 -1.52 -6.21
N ASP A 228 8.67 -2.02 -5.78
CA ASP A 228 9.66 -1.33 -4.98
C ASP A 228 11.04 -1.89 -5.35
N MET A 229 12.00 -1.01 -5.67
CA MET A 229 13.31 -1.43 -6.12
C MET A 229 14.37 -0.37 -5.84
N THR A 230 15.41 -0.75 -5.10
CA THR A 230 16.62 0.07 -4.96
C THR A 230 17.74 -0.45 -5.86
N ARG A 231 18.45 0.46 -6.53
CA ARG A 231 19.69 0.17 -7.24
C ARG A 231 20.75 1.24 -6.95
N THR A 232 21.99 0.78 -6.76
CA THR A 232 23.14 1.64 -6.50
C THR A 232 24.16 1.50 -7.62
N PHE A 233 24.63 2.63 -8.12
CA PHE A 233 25.64 2.74 -9.18
C PHE A 233 26.80 3.61 -8.72
N PHE A 234 27.93 3.55 -9.45
CA PHE A 234 29.01 4.53 -9.33
C PHE A 234 29.19 5.24 -10.65
N TYR A 235 29.22 6.57 -10.62
CA TYR A 235 29.41 7.34 -11.86
C TYR A 235 30.86 7.35 -12.30
N LYS A 236 31.14 6.83 -13.50
CA LYS A 236 32.45 6.67 -14.16
C LYS A 236 33.45 5.79 -13.41
N LYS A 237 33.63 5.94 -12.07
CA LYS A 237 34.60 5.16 -11.28
C LYS A 237 34.09 4.87 -9.87
N VAL A 238 34.57 3.79 -9.28
CA VAL A 238 34.40 3.53 -7.84
C VAL A 238 35.39 4.42 -7.06
N PRO A 239 34.91 5.25 -6.11
CA PRO A 239 35.76 6.28 -5.49
C PRO A 239 36.87 5.71 -4.59
N SER A 240 36.66 4.57 -3.96
CA SER A 240 37.69 3.89 -3.16
C SER A 240 37.38 2.42 -2.92
N GLU A 241 38.37 1.64 -2.47
CA GLU A 241 38.19 0.25 -2.06
C GLU A 241 37.20 0.11 -0.88
N LYS A 242 37.10 1.12 -0.02
CA LYS A 242 36.10 1.14 1.05
C LYS A 242 34.66 1.15 0.47
N HIS A 243 34.40 1.97 -0.54
CA HIS A 243 33.07 2.01 -1.20
C HIS A 243 32.77 0.67 -1.89
N ARG A 244 33.75 0.09 -2.56
CA ARG A 244 33.62 -1.24 -3.16
C ARG A 244 33.29 -2.30 -2.11
N ALA A 245 34.01 -2.31 -1.00
CA ALA A 245 33.81 -3.28 0.08
C ALA A 245 32.42 -3.15 0.73
N ILE A 246 31.93 -1.92 0.93
CA ILE A 246 30.57 -1.67 1.45
C ILE A 246 29.54 -2.21 0.47
N TYR A 247 29.64 -1.83 -0.82
CA TYR A 247 28.72 -2.29 -1.86
C TYR A 247 28.65 -3.83 -1.91
N GLU A 248 29.83 -4.50 -1.96
CA GLU A 248 29.88 -5.96 -2.02
C GLU A 248 29.36 -6.63 -0.73
N THR A 249 29.50 -5.97 0.41
CA THR A 249 28.94 -6.47 1.68
C THR A 249 27.43 -6.45 1.64
N VAL A 250 26.81 -5.34 1.22
CA VAL A 250 25.35 -5.22 1.08
C VAL A 250 24.82 -6.23 0.04
N ARG A 251 25.47 -6.32 -1.13
CA ARG A 251 25.10 -7.29 -2.18
C ARG A 251 25.13 -8.73 -1.69
N ARG A 252 26.18 -9.12 -0.93
CA ARG A 252 26.28 -10.47 -0.35
C ARG A 252 25.24 -10.72 0.73
N ALA A 253 24.93 -9.72 1.56
CA ALA A 253 23.88 -9.82 2.58
C ALA A 253 22.51 -10.06 1.94
N ASN A 254 22.17 -9.29 0.88
CA ASN A 254 20.94 -9.46 0.13
C ASN A 254 20.86 -10.86 -0.49
N ALA A 255 21.90 -11.30 -1.22
CA ALA A 255 21.94 -12.64 -1.82
C ALA A 255 21.86 -13.77 -0.78
N ALA A 256 22.45 -13.60 0.40
CA ALA A 256 22.35 -14.58 1.48
C ALA A 256 20.91 -14.66 2.04
N ALA A 257 20.23 -13.54 2.18
CA ALA A 257 18.82 -13.51 2.58
C ALA A 257 17.93 -14.20 1.53
N GLU A 258 18.10 -13.87 0.24
CA GLU A 258 17.36 -14.52 -0.85
C GLU A 258 17.55 -16.07 -0.87
N ALA A 259 18.78 -16.53 -0.63
CA ALA A 259 19.13 -17.96 -0.67
C ALA A 259 18.43 -18.78 0.42
N ILE A 260 18.03 -18.18 1.53
CA ILE A 260 17.32 -18.88 2.61
C ILE A 260 15.80 -18.80 2.50
N LEU A 261 15.26 -17.96 1.61
CA LEU A 261 13.81 -17.81 1.43
C LEU A 261 13.20 -19.09 0.86
N LYS A 262 12.35 -19.73 1.68
CA LYS A 262 11.56 -20.89 1.29
C LYS A 262 10.35 -21.03 2.21
N PRO A 263 9.30 -21.77 1.80
CA PRO A 263 8.16 -22.05 2.66
C PRO A 263 8.58 -22.62 4.03
N GLY A 264 7.99 -22.08 5.11
CA GLY A 264 8.27 -22.50 6.49
C GLY A 264 9.42 -21.76 7.18
N VAL A 265 10.16 -20.91 6.50
CA VAL A 265 11.17 -20.04 7.14
C VAL A 265 10.47 -18.80 7.75
N PRO A 266 10.61 -18.55 9.08
CA PRO A 266 10.13 -17.33 9.69
C PRO A 266 10.81 -16.10 9.08
N LEU A 267 10.07 -15.00 8.94
CA LEU A 267 10.57 -13.72 8.43
C LEU A 267 11.01 -12.76 9.55
N CYS A 268 11.19 -13.26 10.76
CA CYS A 268 11.65 -12.52 11.95
C CYS A 268 12.93 -13.12 12.51
#